data_cfc014715ce5a3f56f6c69d42de230db
#
_entry.id   cfc014715ce5a3f56f6c69d42de230db
#
_cell.length_a   1.000
_cell.length_b   1.000
_cell.length_c   1.000
_cell.angle_alpha   90.00
_cell.angle_beta   90.00
_cell.angle_gamma   90.00
#
_symmetry.space_group_name_H-M   'P 1'
#
loop_
_entity.id
_entity.type
_entity.pdbx_description
1 polymer ?
#
loop_
_entity_poly.entity_id
_entity_poly.type
_entity_poly.pdbx_seq_one_letter_code
_entity_poly.pdbx_strand_id
1 'polypeptide(L)'
;MKRKVFEMQNKPEIDAFDTRILAELQADARLSLAELGRRVHLSQPAVAERVRKLEAAGVITGYRATVNLAALGYGIRALVRVGRADFARMSRFIDESPEIVNAWNVTGEDSWILEIAVVDVEHLDAVVSQLCLLAETSTSIILKTLRQHQVMLPRVKHMKEAAA
;
A
#
# COMPACT_ATOMS: atom_id res chain seq x y z
N MET A 1 22.58 -4.30 -1.01
CA MET A 1 21.24 -4.66 -0.49
C MET A 1 20.78 -5.92 -1.22
N LYS A 2 20.64 -7.06 -0.50
CA LYS A 2 20.30 -8.35 -1.12
C LYS A 2 18.85 -8.27 -1.60
N ARG A 3 18.60 -8.49 -2.90
CA ARG A 3 17.28 -8.74 -3.45
C ARG A 3 16.64 -9.84 -2.61
N LYS A 4 15.60 -9.53 -1.82
CA LYS A 4 14.66 -10.55 -1.37
C LYS A 4 13.93 -11.02 -2.63
N VAL A 5 14.49 -12.04 -3.25
CA VAL A 5 13.76 -12.87 -4.21
C VAL A 5 12.47 -13.29 -3.51
N PHE A 6 11.36 -13.25 -4.23
CA PHE A 6 10.07 -13.77 -3.80
C PHE A 6 10.25 -15.22 -3.32
N GLU A 7 10.73 -15.41 -2.09
CA GLU A 7 10.63 -16.69 -1.42
C GLU A 7 9.14 -16.91 -1.21
N MET A 8 8.64 -17.98 -1.81
CA MET A 8 7.38 -18.62 -1.43
C MET A 8 7.54 -19.13 0.01
N GLN A 9 7.62 -18.20 0.97
CA GLN A 9 7.53 -18.51 2.38
C GLN A 9 6.18 -19.19 2.60
N ASN A 10 6.19 -20.22 3.38
CA ASN A 10 5.04 -21.01 3.80
C ASN A 10 3.86 -20.06 4.06
N LYS A 11 2.91 -20.03 3.11
CA LYS A 11 1.79 -19.08 3.15
C LYS A 11 1.02 -19.36 4.43
N PRO A 12 0.85 -18.41 5.34
CA PRO A 12 0.15 -18.65 6.59
C PRO A 12 -1.24 -19.19 6.29
N GLU A 13 -1.65 -20.21 7.03
CA GLU A 13 -2.98 -20.77 6.94
C GLU A 13 -3.96 -19.79 7.57
N ILE A 14 -4.82 -19.20 6.74
CA ILE A 14 -5.81 -18.20 7.14
C ILE A 14 -7.18 -18.86 7.10
N ASP A 15 -7.81 -18.98 8.26
CA ASP A 15 -9.14 -19.58 8.40
C ASP A 15 -10.29 -18.56 8.20
N ALA A 16 -11.52 -19.02 8.35
CA ALA A 16 -12.71 -18.16 8.18
C ALA A 16 -12.83 -17.08 9.27
N PHE A 17 -12.31 -17.32 10.47
CA PHE A 17 -12.28 -16.31 11.52
C PHE A 17 -11.24 -15.24 11.24
N ASP A 18 -10.05 -15.63 10.80
CA ASP A 18 -8.98 -14.71 10.40
C ASP A 18 -9.44 -13.84 9.23
N THR A 19 -10.15 -14.42 8.26
CA THR A 19 -10.73 -13.68 7.13
C THR A 19 -11.71 -12.61 7.60
N ARG A 20 -12.59 -12.91 8.58
CA ARG A 20 -13.52 -11.93 9.16
C ARG A 20 -12.78 -10.85 9.94
N ILE A 21 -11.79 -11.22 10.75
CA ILE A 21 -10.94 -10.26 11.47
C ILE A 21 -10.27 -9.29 10.50
N LEU A 22 -9.69 -9.80 9.42
CA LEU A 22 -9.04 -8.97 8.40
C LEU A 22 -10.02 -8.04 7.67
N ALA A 23 -11.26 -8.49 7.43
CA ALA A 23 -12.29 -7.66 6.83
C ALA A 23 -12.65 -6.47 7.75
N GLU A 24 -12.92 -6.74 9.02
CA GLU A 24 -13.27 -5.71 10.01
C GLU A 24 -12.14 -4.70 10.24
N LEU A 25 -10.89 -5.17 10.41
CA LEU A 25 -9.75 -4.30 10.62
C LEU A 25 -9.37 -3.46 9.40
N GLN A 26 -9.61 -3.94 8.18
CA GLN A 26 -9.43 -3.14 6.97
C GLN A 26 -10.53 -2.08 6.81
N ALA A 27 -11.73 -2.34 7.32
CA ALA A 27 -12.82 -1.37 7.32
C ALA A 27 -12.64 -0.32 8.43
N ASP A 28 -12.24 -0.75 9.63
CA ASP A 28 -11.97 0.13 10.77
C ASP A 28 -10.83 -0.42 11.63
N ALA A 29 -9.64 0.14 11.44
CA ALA A 29 -8.44 -0.23 12.19
C ALA A 29 -8.46 0.22 13.67
N ARG A 30 -9.48 0.98 14.10
CA ARG A 30 -9.60 1.50 15.48
C ARG A 30 -10.51 0.67 16.37
N LEU A 31 -11.06 -0.44 15.86
CA LEU A 31 -11.88 -1.34 16.65
C LEU A 31 -11.11 -1.84 17.89
N SER A 32 -11.73 -1.79 19.05
CA SER A 32 -11.21 -2.47 20.23
C SER A 32 -11.27 -3.99 20.02
N LEU A 33 -10.37 -4.73 20.66
CA LEU A 33 -10.39 -6.21 20.59
C LEU A 33 -11.70 -6.80 21.13
N ALA A 34 -12.35 -6.13 22.09
CA ALA A 34 -13.66 -6.54 22.59
C ALA A 34 -14.76 -6.38 21.53
N GLU A 35 -14.81 -5.23 20.85
CA GLU A 35 -15.75 -4.97 19.77
C GLU A 35 -15.49 -5.87 18.56
N LEU A 36 -14.23 -6.05 18.19
CA LEU A 36 -13.83 -6.95 17.12
C LEU A 36 -14.30 -8.39 17.43
N GLY A 37 -14.09 -8.86 18.68
CA GLY A 37 -14.54 -10.17 19.12
C GLY A 37 -16.06 -10.33 18.97
N ARG A 38 -16.82 -9.33 19.38
CA ARG A 38 -18.28 -9.31 19.24
C ARG A 38 -18.71 -9.47 17.77
N ARG A 39 -18.07 -8.73 16.84
CA ARG A 39 -18.39 -8.77 15.40
C ARG A 39 -18.05 -10.10 14.74
N VAL A 40 -16.95 -10.73 15.15
CA VAL A 40 -16.50 -12.00 14.57
C VAL A 40 -16.95 -13.23 15.36
N HIS A 41 -17.76 -13.04 16.43
CA HIS A 41 -18.28 -14.09 17.32
C HIS A 41 -17.16 -14.90 18.03
N LEU A 42 -16.17 -14.19 18.56
CA LEU A 42 -15.08 -14.76 19.35
C LEU A 42 -14.93 -13.99 20.67
N SER A 43 -14.35 -14.64 21.67
CA SER A 43 -13.94 -13.96 22.90
C SER A 43 -12.78 -13.00 22.64
N GLN A 44 -12.66 -11.94 23.46
CA GLN A 44 -11.58 -10.96 23.34
C GLN A 44 -10.19 -11.61 23.40
N PRO A 45 -9.85 -12.55 24.31
CA PRO A 45 -8.57 -13.23 24.29
C PRO A 45 -8.30 -14.03 23.01
N ALA A 46 -9.33 -14.69 22.45
CA ALA A 46 -9.21 -15.45 21.22
C ALA A 46 -8.91 -14.55 20.02
N VAL A 47 -9.56 -13.39 19.93
CA VAL A 47 -9.29 -12.39 18.89
C VAL A 47 -7.89 -11.81 19.05
N ALA A 48 -7.49 -11.44 20.27
CA ALA A 48 -6.17 -10.89 20.54
C ALA A 48 -5.05 -11.83 20.07
N GLU A 49 -5.18 -13.11 20.35
CA GLU A 49 -4.20 -14.12 19.94
C GLU A 49 -4.15 -14.29 18.42
N ARG A 50 -5.32 -14.25 17.73
CA ARG A 50 -5.38 -14.32 16.26
C ARG A 50 -4.77 -13.09 15.60
N VAL A 51 -5.08 -11.89 16.07
CA VAL A 51 -4.49 -10.65 15.57
C VAL A 51 -2.97 -10.70 15.72
N ARG A 52 -2.47 -11.08 16.91
CA ARG A 52 -1.02 -11.24 17.16
C ARG A 52 -0.36 -12.23 16.19
N LYS A 53 -1.03 -13.35 15.87
CA LYS A 53 -0.52 -14.32 14.88
C LYS A 53 -0.49 -13.76 13.47
N LEU A 54 -1.52 -13.01 13.06
CA LEU A 54 -1.58 -12.37 11.74
C LEU A 54 -0.51 -11.27 11.59
N GLU A 55 -0.23 -10.53 12.66
CA GLU A 55 0.88 -9.56 12.71
C GLU A 55 2.24 -10.27 12.65
N ALA A 56 2.46 -11.28 13.47
CA ALA A 56 3.70 -12.05 13.50
C ALA A 56 3.99 -12.76 12.17
N ALA A 57 2.96 -13.20 11.47
CA ALA A 57 3.06 -13.79 10.14
C ALA A 57 3.21 -12.75 9.00
N GLY A 58 3.20 -11.45 9.31
CA GLY A 58 3.29 -10.37 8.32
C GLY A 58 2.07 -10.27 7.40
N VAL A 59 0.93 -10.84 7.78
CA VAL A 59 -0.35 -10.67 7.08
C VAL A 59 -0.91 -9.28 7.35
N ILE A 60 -0.87 -8.85 8.61
CA ILE A 60 -1.10 -7.46 9.01
C ILE A 60 0.28 -6.81 9.08
N THR A 61 0.54 -5.87 8.20
CA THR A 61 1.84 -5.17 8.10
C THR A 61 1.88 -3.85 8.86
N GLY A 62 0.75 -3.43 9.41
CA GLY A 62 0.65 -2.20 10.20
C GLY A 62 -0.75 -1.59 10.16
N TYR A 63 -0.90 -0.51 10.92
CA TYR A 63 -2.10 0.30 11.01
C TYR A 63 -1.73 1.74 10.74
N ARG A 64 -2.52 2.44 9.95
CA ARG A 64 -2.28 3.86 9.65
C ARG A 64 -3.57 4.64 9.56
N ALA A 65 -3.53 5.92 9.92
CA ALA A 65 -4.59 6.85 9.61
C ALA A 65 -4.54 7.20 8.11
N THR A 66 -5.68 7.24 7.46
CA THR A 66 -5.81 7.87 6.14
C THR A 66 -6.12 9.35 6.34
N VAL A 67 -5.41 10.21 5.61
CA VAL A 67 -5.56 11.67 5.71
C VAL A 67 -6.03 12.24 4.38
N ASN A 68 -6.81 13.32 4.45
CA ASN A 68 -7.19 14.10 3.29
C ASN A 68 -6.04 15.06 2.94
N LEU A 69 -5.28 14.74 1.91
CA LEU A 69 -4.13 15.54 1.48
C LEU A 69 -4.53 16.97 1.10
N ALA A 70 -5.69 17.16 0.47
CA ALA A 70 -6.18 18.50 0.13
C ALA A 70 -6.47 19.33 1.40
N ALA A 71 -6.98 18.72 2.46
CA ALA A 71 -7.17 19.38 3.76
C ALA A 71 -5.84 19.74 4.46
N LEU A 72 -4.74 19.07 4.08
CA LEU A 72 -3.38 19.40 4.53
C LEU A 72 -2.68 20.42 3.61
N GLY A 73 -3.37 20.94 2.59
CA GLY A 73 -2.82 21.93 1.67
C GLY A 73 -2.22 21.37 0.38
N TYR A 74 -2.20 20.05 0.20
CA TYR A 74 -1.72 19.41 -1.04
C TYR A 74 -2.86 19.33 -2.05
N GLY A 75 -3.01 20.38 -2.87
CA GLY A 75 -4.11 20.52 -3.82
C GLY A 75 -3.98 19.66 -5.08
N ILE A 76 -2.76 19.22 -5.42
CA ILE A 76 -2.46 18.45 -6.62
C ILE A 76 -1.82 17.11 -6.24
N ARG A 77 -2.34 16.05 -6.83
CA ARG A 77 -1.69 14.72 -6.84
C ARG A 77 -1.36 14.35 -8.27
N ALA A 78 -0.19 13.76 -8.47
CA ALA A 78 0.26 13.32 -9.78
C ALA A 78 0.93 11.97 -9.71
N LEU A 79 0.87 11.23 -10.82
CA LEU A 79 1.70 10.05 -11.08
C LEU A 79 2.83 10.47 -12.01
N VAL A 80 4.05 10.22 -11.60
CA VAL A 80 5.25 10.45 -12.40
C VAL A 80 5.88 9.09 -12.73
N ARG A 81 5.90 8.77 -14.02
CA ARG A 81 6.64 7.63 -14.54
C ARG A 81 8.06 8.08 -14.82
N VAL A 82 9.04 7.31 -14.38
CA VAL A 82 10.46 7.62 -14.53
C VAL A 82 11.12 6.46 -15.27
N GLY A 83 11.80 6.78 -16.35
CA GLY A 83 12.55 5.85 -17.16
C GLY A 83 13.75 5.24 -16.42
N ARG A 84 14.72 4.77 -17.16
CA ARG A 84 15.90 4.13 -16.55
C ARG A 84 16.73 5.15 -15.77
N ALA A 85 16.77 4.99 -14.46
CA ALA A 85 17.56 5.80 -13.54
C ALA A 85 18.50 4.89 -12.72
N ASP A 86 19.62 5.47 -12.26
CA ASP A 86 20.47 4.81 -11.27
C ASP A 86 19.70 4.57 -9.98
N PHE A 87 19.71 3.32 -9.51
CA PHE A 87 18.90 2.90 -8.36
C PHE A 87 19.26 3.66 -7.08
N ALA A 88 20.57 3.86 -6.82
CA ALA A 88 21.01 4.50 -5.58
C ALA A 88 20.68 5.99 -5.57
N ARG A 89 20.83 6.67 -6.71
CA ARG A 89 20.46 8.09 -6.86
C ARG A 89 18.95 8.28 -6.71
N MET A 90 18.17 7.41 -7.37
CA MET A 90 16.71 7.46 -7.30
C MET A 90 16.18 7.16 -5.89
N SER A 91 16.72 6.14 -5.22
CA SER A 91 16.36 5.81 -3.84
C SER A 91 16.64 6.98 -2.89
N ARG A 92 17.79 7.63 -3.03
CA ARG A 92 18.11 8.82 -2.23
C ARG A 92 17.14 9.96 -2.50
N PHE A 93 16.84 10.24 -3.75
CA PHE A 93 15.88 11.29 -4.11
C PHE A 93 14.50 11.02 -3.47
N ILE A 94 14.03 9.76 -3.52
CA ILE A 94 12.76 9.36 -2.90
C ILE A 94 12.80 9.60 -1.38
N ASP A 95 13.87 9.22 -0.72
CA ASP A 95 14.02 9.37 0.73
C ASP A 95 14.11 10.84 1.18
N GLU A 96 14.63 11.72 0.32
CA GLU A 96 14.82 13.15 0.59
C GLU A 96 13.62 14.02 0.16
N SER A 97 12.66 13.46 -0.60
CA SER A 97 11.51 14.22 -1.17
C SER A 97 10.22 13.94 -0.40
N PRO A 98 9.80 14.85 0.49
CA PRO A 98 8.57 14.68 1.28
C PRO A 98 7.29 14.70 0.44
N GLU A 99 7.34 15.22 -0.79
CA GLU A 99 6.24 15.23 -1.75
C GLU A 99 5.91 13.84 -2.28
N ILE A 100 6.85 12.89 -2.20
CA ILE A 100 6.63 11.52 -2.69
C ILE A 100 5.84 10.72 -1.67
N VAL A 101 4.57 10.50 -1.98
CA VAL A 101 3.64 9.75 -1.12
C VAL A 101 3.84 8.25 -1.26
N ASN A 102 4.04 7.79 -2.49
CA ASN A 102 4.30 6.39 -2.81
C ASN A 102 5.35 6.28 -3.93
N ALA A 103 6.16 5.23 -3.87
CA ALA A 103 7.15 4.92 -4.90
C ALA A 103 7.22 3.42 -5.17
N TRP A 104 7.18 3.04 -6.43
CA TRP A 104 7.30 1.66 -6.88
C TRP A 104 8.42 1.53 -7.91
N ASN A 105 9.30 0.56 -7.71
CA ASN A 105 10.18 0.09 -8.76
C ASN A 105 9.46 -1.00 -9.55
N VAL A 106 9.32 -0.81 -10.86
CA VAL A 106 8.48 -1.63 -11.73
C VAL A 106 9.30 -2.27 -12.84
N THR A 107 8.70 -3.25 -13.50
CA THR A 107 9.23 -3.87 -14.72
C THR A 107 8.61 -3.18 -15.94
N GLY A 108 9.36 -3.09 -17.07
CA GLY A 108 8.88 -2.50 -18.31
C GLY A 108 9.81 -1.40 -18.82
N GLU A 109 9.28 -0.50 -19.63
CA GLU A 109 10.02 0.66 -20.16
C GLU A 109 10.34 1.66 -19.06
N ASP A 110 9.35 1.95 -18.21
CA ASP A 110 9.54 2.72 -17.00
C ASP A 110 10.21 1.85 -15.92
N SER A 111 11.10 2.43 -15.14
CA SER A 111 11.73 1.75 -14.01
C SER A 111 11.06 2.10 -12.67
N TRP A 112 10.40 3.27 -12.60
CA TRP A 112 9.76 3.75 -11.40
C TRP A 112 8.42 4.41 -11.71
N ILE A 113 7.49 4.24 -10.78
CA ILE A 113 6.25 5.00 -10.73
C ILE A 113 6.20 5.66 -9.36
N LEU A 114 6.04 6.99 -9.35
CA LEU A 114 5.95 7.79 -8.15
C LEU A 114 4.56 8.40 -8.06
N GLU A 115 3.96 8.38 -6.90
CA GLU A 115 2.82 9.22 -6.57
C GLU A 115 3.32 10.39 -5.76
N ILE A 116 3.10 11.59 -6.25
CA ILE A 116 3.50 12.83 -5.58
C ILE A 116 2.27 13.66 -5.20
N ALA A 117 2.40 14.42 -4.11
CA ALA A 117 1.40 15.38 -3.65
C ALA A 117 2.05 16.73 -3.43
N VAL A 118 1.53 17.77 -4.07
CA VAL A 118 2.08 19.14 -4.06
C VAL A 118 0.99 20.17 -3.87
N VAL A 119 1.37 21.38 -3.50
CA VAL A 119 0.44 22.48 -3.22
C VAL A 119 -0.22 22.99 -4.49
N ASP A 120 0.57 23.23 -5.53
CA ASP A 120 0.16 23.83 -6.80
C ASP A 120 0.99 23.32 -7.99
N VAL A 121 0.75 23.90 -9.17
CA VAL A 121 1.43 23.50 -10.42
C VAL A 121 2.90 23.93 -10.42
N GLU A 122 3.23 25.07 -9.82
CA GLU A 122 4.60 25.56 -9.73
C GLU A 122 5.46 24.63 -8.86
N HIS A 123 4.92 24.16 -7.74
CA HIS A 123 5.57 23.17 -6.90
C HIS A 123 5.69 21.82 -7.64
N LEU A 124 4.68 21.42 -8.43
CA LEU A 124 4.76 20.22 -9.26
C LEU A 124 5.92 20.29 -10.25
N ASP A 125 6.04 21.44 -10.96
CA ASP A 125 7.11 21.67 -11.93
C ASP A 125 8.49 21.61 -11.26
N ALA A 126 8.65 22.19 -10.08
CA ALA A 126 9.90 22.15 -9.32
C ALA A 126 10.34 20.73 -8.99
N VAL A 127 9.43 19.87 -8.52
CA VAL A 127 9.72 18.47 -8.20
C VAL A 127 10.03 17.66 -9.46
N VAL A 128 9.24 17.83 -10.53
CA VAL A 128 9.43 17.12 -11.79
C VAL A 128 10.73 17.53 -12.47
N SER A 129 11.08 18.81 -12.42
CA SER A 129 12.36 19.30 -12.96
C SER A 129 13.56 18.66 -12.30
N GLN A 130 13.54 18.41 -11.00
CA GLN A 130 14.61 17.66 -10.31
C GLN A 130 14.63 16.19 -10.74
N LEU A 131 13.49 15.54 -10.93
CA LEU A 131 13.42 14.17 -11.46
C LEU A 131 13.98 14.07 -12.88
N CYS A 132 13.73 15.06 -13.73
CA CYS A 132 14.27 15.12 -15.09
C CYS A 132 15.81 15.15 -15.14
N LEU A 133 16.47 15.59 -14.07
CA LEU A 133 17.95 15.50 -13.96
C LEU A 133 18.45 14.06 -13.71
N LEU A 134 17.56 13.17 -13.31
CA LEU A 134 17.88 11.77 -13.01
C LEU A 134 17.55 10.84 -14.18
N ALA A 135 16.43 11.07 -14.87
CA ALA A 135 15.96 10.29 -16.01
C ALA A 135 14.83 10.99 -16.75
N GLU A 136 14.47 10.44 -17.91
CA GLU A 136 13.26 10.83 -18.63
C GLU A 136 12.02 10.58 -17.79
N THR A 137 11.08 11.54 -17.77
CA THR A 137 9.87 11.48 -16.97
C THR A 137 8.61 11.75 -17.79
N SER A 138 7.50 11.17 -17.34
CA SER A 138 6.17 11.46 -17.87
C SER A 138 5.21 11.65 -16.72
N THR A 139 4.57 12.82 -16.64
CA THR A 139 3.72 13.23 -15.53
C THR A 139 2.24 13.22 -15.91
N SER A 140 1.39 12.68 -15.05
CA SER A 140 -0.06 12.68 -15.20
C SER A 140 -0.71 13.17 -13.90
N ILE A 141 -1.46 14.27 -13.97
CA ILE A 141 -2.22 14.77 -12.82
C ILE A 141 -3.42 13.87 -12.56
N ILE A 142 -3.64 13.49 -11.31
CA ILE A 142 -4.79 12.70 -10.89
C ILE A 142 -6.00 13.63 -10.75
N LEU A 143 -6.90 13.57 -11.72
CA LEU A 143 -8.11 14.39 -11.72
C LEU A 143 -9.15 13.87 -10.71
N LYS A 144 -9.26 12.55 -10.57
CA LYS A 144 -10.26 11.92 -9.71
C LYS A 144 -9.80 10.54 -9.27
N THR A 145 -9.93 10.25 -7.98
CA THR A 145 -9.76 8.90 -7.45
C THR A 145 -11.13 8.22 -7.36
N LEU A 146 -11.34 7.17 -8.16
CA LEU A 146 -12.61 6.44 -8.20
C LEU A 146 -12.70 5.37 -7.10
N ARG A 147 -11.56 4.82 -6.69
CA ARG A 147 -11.47 3.82 -5.63
C ARG A 147 -10.11 3.88 -4.95
N GLN A 148 -10.09 3.81 -3.64
CA GLN A 148 -8.91 3.74 -2.82
C GLN A 148 -9.16 2.79 -1.64
N HIS A 149 -8.13 2.04 -1.22
CA HIS A 149 -8.19 1.17 -0.03
C HIS A 149 -9.35 0.16 -0.02
N GLN A 150 -9.56 -0.55 -1.15
CA GLN A 150 -10.53 -1.64 -1.14
C GLN A 150 -10.11 -2.74 -0.17
N VAL A 151 -11.07 -3.27 0.61
CA VAL A 151 -10.86 -4.43 1.47
C VAL A 151 -10.44 -5.63 0.62
N MET A 152 -9.28 -6.19 0.93
CA MET A 152 -8.73 -7.38 0.25
C MET A 152 -8.83 -8.59 1.19
N LEU A 153 -9.48 -9.63 0.72
CA LEU A 153 -9.64 -10.88 1.46
C LEU A 153 -8.74 -11.98 0.88
N PRO A 154 -8.38 -12.99 1.68
CA PRO A 154 -7.62 -14.13 1.20
C PRO A 154 -8.32 -14.77 -0.02
N ARG A 155 -7.55 -15.08 -1.07
CA ARG A 155 -8.07 -15.89 -2.18
C ARG A 155 -8.32 -17.30 -1.65
N VAL A 156 -9.59 -17.69 -1.54
CA VAL A 156 -9.96 -19.09 -1.40
C VAL A 156 -9.48 -19.79 -2.66
N LYS A 157 -8.64 -20.82 -2.53
CA LYS A 157 -8.41 -21.73 -3.65
C LYS A 157 -9.78 -22.34 -3.95
N HIS A 158 -10.36 -21.99 -5.10
CA HIS A 158 -11.48 -22.77 -5.61
C HIS A 158 -10.99 -24.22 -5.66
N MET A 159 -11.49 -25.04 -4.74
CA MET A 159 -11.46 -26.47 -4.93
C MET A 159 -12.11 -26.69 -6.30
N LYS A 160 -11.36 -27.24 -7.23
CA LYS A 160 -11.94 -27.77 -8.45
C LYS A 160 -13.07 -28.68 -7.98
N GLU A 161 -14.31 -28.26 -8.22
CA GLU A 161 -15.41 -29.21 -8.20
C GLU A 161 -15.02 -30.32 -9.16
N ALA A 162 -14.80 -31.50 -8.59
CA ALA A 162 -14.67 -32.72 -9.35
C ALA A 162 -16.00 -32.85 -10.09
N ALA A 163 -15.97 -32.59 -11.41
CA ALA A 163 -17.03 -33.01 -12.29
C ALA A 163 -17.08 -34.53 -12.21
N ALA A 164 -18.11 -35.06 -11.57
CA ALA A 164 -18.56 -36.43 -11.71
C ALA A 164 -19.42 -36.52 -12.96
#